data_2f2914016c5877b3961ea2c7ee229ea9
#
_entry.id   2f2914016c5877b3961ea2c7ee229ea9
#
_cell.length_a   1.000
_cell.length_b   1.000
_cell.length_c   1.000
_cell.angle_alpha   90.00
_cell.angle_beta   90.00
_cell.angle_gamma   90.00
#
_symmetry.space_group_name_H-M   'P 1'
#
loop_
_entity.id
_entity.type
_entity.pdbx_description
1 polymer ?
#
loop_
_entity_poly.entity_id
_entity_poly.type
_entity_poly.pdbx_seq_one_letter_code
_entity_poly.pdbx_strand_id
1 'polypeptide(L)'
;LLETGEFQVVSLGGSIKHESYQPIRTKEYGDDFIVYPVNGFGDEGTIRSILRNERPDIMWIMTDPRFFEWLWSMEDEIRSLVPLVYYHVWDNFPNPDFNKPWYDSNDKIVAISKVTRDAVNAVSPDVDCEYLPHSVDAEVFKPLEPDIIAKMRSDNFGESKGKFVFFWNNRNAK
;
A
#
# COMPACT_ATOMS: atom_id res chain seq x y z
N LEU A 1 -3.59 12.29 -0.47
CA LEU A 1 -4.53 12.47 0.65
C LEU A 1 -4.17 13.69 1.49
N LEU A 2 -2.96 13.76 2.07
CA LEU A 2 -2.55 14.88 2.95
C LEU A 2 -2.59 16.24 2.26
N GLU A 3 -2.17 16.33 1.00
CA GLU A 3 -2.18 17.58 0.21
C GLU A 3 -3.58 18.15 -0.04
N THR A 4 -4.62 17.33 0.08
CA THR A 4 -6.01 17.82 -0.04
C THR A 4 -6.47 18.60 1.18
N GLY A 5 -5.81 18.42 2.34
CA GLY A 5 -6.22 18.99 3.62
C GLY A 5 -7.51 18.42 4.22
N GLU A 6 -8.01 17.30 3.65
CA GLU A 6 -9.26 16.65 4.07
C GLU A 6 -9.03 15.44 4.99
N PHE A 7 -7.78 14.98 5.08
CA PHE A 7 -7.44 13.74 5.75
C PHE A 7 -6.36 13.93 6.80
N GLN A 8 -6.55 13.29 7.95
CA GLN A 8 -5.49 12.99 8.90
C GLN A 8 -5.07 11.54 8.69
N VAL A 9 -3.77 11.29 8.63
CA VAL A 9 -3.21 9.96 8.42
C VAL A 9 -2.38 9.52 9.62
N VAL A 10 -2.73 8.39 10.19
CA VAL A 10 -1.95 7.72 11.24
C VAL A 10 -1.31 6.47 10.63
N SER A 11 0.01 6.40 10.59
CA SER A 11 0.76 5.34 9.94
C SER A 11 1.62 4.55 10.91
N LEU A 12 1.77 3.25 10.67
CA LEU A 12 2.75 2.41 11.37
C LEU A 12 4.08 2.47 10.62
N GLY A 13 5.12 2.98 11.27
CA GLY A 13 6.50 3.02 10.76
C GLY A 13 7.26 1.78 11.18
N GLY A 14 7.12 0.68 10.43
CA GLY A 14 7.77 -0.59 10.70
C GLY A 14 9.03 -0.85 9.89
N SER A 15 9.58 -2.06 10.06
CA SER A 15 10.68 -2.62 9.25
C SER A 15 12.05 -1.96 9.39
N ILE A 16 12.20 -0.97 10.26
CA ILE A 16 13.48 -0.34 10.62
C ILE A 16 13.65 -0.32 12.15
N LYS A 17 14.90 -0.19 12.59
CA LYS A 17 15.17 0.02 14.01
C LYS A 17 14.97 1.48 14.36
N HIS A 18 14.15 1.74 15.37
CA HIS A 18 13.88 3.09 15.87
C HIS A 18 14.72 3.39 17.12
N GLU A 19 15.18 4.63 17.24
CA GLU A 19 15.82 5.14 18.47
C GLU A 19 14.78 5.43 19.57
N SER A 20 13.57 5.79 19.17
CA SER A 20 12.43 6.08 20.05
C SER A 20 11.15 5.53 19.46
N TYR A 21 10.25 5.09 20.34
CA TYR A 21 8.92 4.59 19.97
C TYR A 21 7.81 5.62 20.26
N GLN A 22 8.18 6.88 20.49
CA GLN A 22 7.21 7.96 20.60
C GLN A 22 6.62 8.30 19.23
N PRO A 23 5.33 8.62 19.13
CA PRO A 23 4.72 9.07 17.90
C PRO A 23 5.44 10.29 17.30
N ILE A 24 5.70 10.24 16.02
CA ILE A 24 6.41 11.29 15.28
C ILE A 24 5.38 12.06 14.45
N ARG A 25 5.34 13.38 14.63
CA ARG A 25 4.61 14.30 13.76
C ARG A 25 5.55 14.81 12.71
N THR A 26 5.14 14.75 11.45
CA THR A 26 5.99 15.22 10.36
C THR A 26 6.07 16.76 10.39
N LYS A 27 7.21 17.29 9.99
CA LYS A 27 7.41 18.75 9.96
C LYS A 27 6.48 19.43 8.95
N GLU A 28 6.14 18.74 7.88
CA GLU A 28 5.37 19.26 6.76
C GLU A 28 3.87 19.29 7.07
N TYR A 29 3.34 18.22 7.68
CA TYR A 29 1.90 18.04 7.90
C TYR A 29 1.49 18.11 9.38
N GLY A 30 2.42 18.23 10.32
CA GLY A 30 2.11 18.36 11.74
C GLY A 30 1.26 17.23 12.28
N ASP A 31 0.12 17.59 12.88
CA ASP A 31 -0.85 16.62 13.44
C ASP A 31 -1.66 15.87 12.37
N ASP A 32 -1.63 16.32 11.11
CA ASP A 32 -2.33 15.63 10.02
C ASP A 32 -1.58 14.39 9.53
N PHE A 33 -0.29 14.24 9.89
CA PHE A 33 0.46 13.03 9.62
C PHE A 33 1.27 12.56 10.82
N ILE A 34 0.76 11.53 11.49
CA ILE A 34 1.37 10.92 12.68
C ILE A 34 1.94 9.55 12.31
N VAL A 35 3.20 9.32 12.62
CA VAL A 35 3.85 8.02 12.44
C VAL A 35 4.12 7.40 13.80
N TYR A 36 3.57 6.21 14.03
CA TYR A 36 3.86 5.37 15.19
C TYR A 36 5.00 4.42 14.87
N PRO A 37 6.21 4.61 15.42
CA PRO A 37 7.30 3.67 15.27
C PRO A 37 6.93 2.32 15.88
N VAL A 38 7.10 1.24 15.12
CA VAL A 38 6.79 -0.12 15.57
C VAL A 38 7.91 -1.09 15.21
N ASN A 39 8.03 -2.17 15.96
CA ASN A 39 8.91 -3.28 15.61
C ASN A 39 8.25 -4.16 14.55
N GLY A 40 9.01 -4.55 13.53
CA GLY A 40 8.52 -5.41 12.47
C GLY A 40 7.27 -4.82 11.79
N PHE A 41 6.14 -5.49 11.96
CA PHE A 41 4.84 -5.11 11.37
C PHE A 41 3.84 -4.57 12.41
N GLY A 42 4.30 -4.33 13.65
CA GLY A 42 3.44 -3.91 14.75
C GLY A 42 2.91 -5.10 15.56
N ASP A 43 2.00 -4.80 16.47
CA ASP A 43 1.38 -5.77 17.37
C ASP A 43 -0.03 -5.31 17.79
N GLU A 44 -0.78 -6.23 18.39
CA GLU A 44 -2.15 -5.99 18.85
C GLU A 44 -2.27 -4.83 19.86
N GLY A 45 -1.30 -4.72 20.77
CA GLY A 45 -1.29 -3.67 21.80
C GLY A 45 -1.18 -2.28 21.16
N THR A 46 -0.34 -2.15 20.15
CA THR A 46 -0.18 -0.92 19.37
C THR A 46 -1.47 -0.54 18.66
N ILE A 47 -2.13 -1.49 17.97
CA ILE A 47 -3.41 -1.23 17.30
C ILE A 47 -4.49 -0.80 18.31
N ARG A 48 -4.65 -1.50 19.43
CA ARG A 48 -5.62 -1.11 20.46
C ARG A 48 -5.35 0.29 21.00
N SER A 49 -4.07 0.65 21.15
CA SER A 49 -3.69 2.00 21.58
C SER A 49 -4.07 3.07 20.56
N ILE A 50 -3.80 2.83 19.28
CA ILE A 50 -4.14 3.75 18.19
C ILE A 50 -5.66 3.89 18.05
N LEU A 51 -6.41 2.80 18.01
CA LEU A 51 -7.88 2.84 17.94
C LEU A 51 -8.49 3.65 19.08
N ARG A 52 -7.92 3.54 20.30
CA ARG A 52 -8.40 4.28 21.48
C ARG A 52 -8.03 5.76 21.45
N ASN A 53 -6.80 6.08 21.05
CA ASN A 53 -6.24 7.42 21.19
C ASN A 53 -6.54 8.29 19.96
N GLU A 54 -6.40 7.74 18.77
CA GLU A 54 -6.56 8.46 17.51
C GLU A 54 -8.00 8.38 16.96
N ARG A 55 -8.73 7.32 17.33
CA ARG A 55 -10.14 7.10 16.90
C ARG A 55 -10.33 7.26 15.40
N PRO A 56 -9.61 6.51 14.57
CA PRO A 56 -9.71 6.65 13.13
C PRO A 56 -11.11 6.30 12.63
N ASP A 57 -11.53 6.91 11.52
CA ASP A 57 -12.79 6.59 10.85
C ASP A 57 -12.69 5.32 9.99
N ILE A 58 -11.46 4.93 9.62
CA ILE A 58 -11.19 3.77 8.78
C ILE A 58 -9.81 3.20 9.09
N MET A 59 -9.69 1.87 9.07
CA MET A 59 -8.40 1.19 9.09
C MET A 59 -8.07 0.67 7.70
N TRP A 60 -6.94 1.11 7.17
CA TRP A 60 -6.45 0.73 5.85
C TRP A 60 -5.20 -0.14 5.96
N ILE A 61 -5.24 -1.33 5.35
CA ILE A 61 -4.11 -2.25 5.29
C ILE A 61 -3.64 -2.38 3.84
N MET A 62 -2.34 -2.31 3.61
CA MET A 62 -1.74 -2.52 2.30
C MET A 62 -0.50 -3.38 2.44
N THR A 63 -0.64 -4.71 2.20
CA THR A 63 0.49 -5.64 2.26
C THR A 63 0.11 -7.06 1.87
N ASP A 64 1.08 -7.98 1.97
CA ASP A 64 0.86 -9.43 1.91
C ASP A 64 0.18 -9.90 3.21
N PRO A 65 -0.92 -10.65 3.16
CA PRO A 65 -1.67 -11.10 4.34
C PRO A 65 -0.84 -11.85 5.36
N ARG A 66 0.15 -12.61 4.92
CA ARG A 66 0.99 -13.47 5.78
C ARG A 66 1.74 -12.71 6.87
N PHE A 67 1.98 -11.42 6.68
CA PHE A 67 2.66 -10.60 7.68
C PHE A 67 1.72 -10.03 8.74
N PHE A 68 0.41 -10.17 8.54
CA PHE A 68 -0.62 -9.55 9.37
C PHE A 68 -1.67 -10.55 9.89
N GLU A 69 -1.33 -11.85 9.97
CA GLU A 69 -2.21 -12.87 10.56
C GLU A 69 -2.68 -12.48 11.95
N TRP A 70 -1.80 -11.90 12.75
CA TRP A 70 -2.10 -11.39 14.09
C TRP A 70 -3.16 -10.27 14.06
N LEU A 71 -3.18 -9.44 13.02
CA LEU A 71 -4.16 -8.36 12.88
C LEU A 71 -5.54 -8.93 12.54
N TRP A 72 -5.61 -9.87 11.59
CA TRP A 72 -6.85 -10.53 11.25
C TRP A 72 -7.37 -11.46 12.36
N SER A 73 -6.51 -11.94 13.26
CA SER A 73 -6.97 -12.68 14.44
C SER A 73 -7.78 -11.82 15.42
N MET A 74 -7.69 -10.48 15.31
CA MET A 74 -8.47 -9.53 16.11
C MET A 74 -9.47 -8.72 15.25
N GLU A 75 -9.85 -9.21 14.08
CA GLU A 75 -10.71 -8.50 13.13
C GLU A 75 -12.08 -8.13 13.70
N ASP A 76 -12.69 -9.01 14.49
CA ASP A 76 -13.97 -8.75 15.18
C ASP A 76 -13.88 -7.53 16.11
N GLU A 77 -12.77 -7.43 16.86
CA GLU A 77 -12.52 -6.28 17.74
C GLU A 77 -12.38 -4.99 16.93
N ILE A 78 -11.58 -5.03 15.85
CA ILE A 78 -11.33 -3.88 14.99
C ILE A 78 -12.63 -3.43 14.32
N ARG A 79 -13.34 -4.33 13.67
CA ARG A 79 -14.55 -4.05 12.88
C ARG A 79 -15.74 -3.64 13.74
N SER A 80 -15.71 -3.95 15.05
CA SER A 80 -16.68 -3.39 15.98
C SER A 80 -16.50 -1.89 16.23
N LEU A 81 -15.34 -1.34 15.88
CA LEU A 81 -14.96 0.06 16.13
C LEU A 81 -14.85 0.87 14.85
N VAL A 82 -14.22 0.30 13.81
CA VAL A 82 -13.92 0.98 12.54
C VAL A 82 -14.00 0.01 11.36
N PRO A 83 -14.40 0.44 10.16
CA PRO A 83 -14.31 -0.37 8.96
C PRO A 83 -12.87 -0.78 8.66
N LEU A 84 -12.69 -2.05 8.29
CA LEU A 84 -11.41 -2.63 7.90
C LEU A 84 -11.34 -2.75 6.37
N VAL A 85 -10.43 -2.00 5.75
CA VAL A 85 -10.24 -1.98 4.30
C VAL A 85 -8.86 -2.53 3.95
N TYR A 86 -8.84 -3.50 3.05
CA TYR A 86 -7.62 -4.14 2.60
C TYR A 86 -7.29 -3.78 1.16
N TYR A 87 -6.18 -3.05 0.95
CA TYR A 87 -5.65 -2.79 -0.38
C TYR A 87 -4.75 -3.95 -0.80
N HIS A 88 -5.25 -4.77 -1.73
CA HIS A 88 -4.67 -6.05 -2.10
C HIS A 88 -3.80 -5.97 -3.34
N VAL A 89 -2.56 -6.45 -3.23
CA VAL A 89 -1.52 -6.38 -4.26
C VAL A 89 -1.13 -7.77 -4.81
N TRP A 90 -2.07 -8.71 -4.84
CA TRP A 90 -1.82 -10.07 -5.30
C TRP A 90 -1.58 -10.12 -6.81
N ASP A 91 -0.53 -10.79 -7.22
CA ASP A 91 -0.05 -10.85 -8.59
C ASP A 91 0.27 -12.27 -9.06
N ASN A 92 -0.16 -13.30 -8.32
CA ASN A 92 0.20 -14.68 -8.57
C ASN A 92 -1.00 -15.55 -8.96
N PHE A 93 -0.73 -16.68 -9.60
CA PHE A 93 -1.70 -17.68 -10.02
C PHE A 93 -1.22 -19.07 -9.56
N PRO A 94 -2.11 -20.02 -9.22
CA PRO A 94 -3.58 -19.99 -9.25
C PRO A 94 -4.20 -19.10 -8.17
N ASN A 95 -5.55 -18.99 -8.18
CA ASN A 95 -6.28 -18.22 -7.18
C ASN A 95 -5.88 -18.65 -5.77
N PRO A 96 -5.67 -17.69 -4.85
CA PRO A 96 -5.16 -17.97 -3.52
C PRO A 96 -6.27 -18.39 -2.56
N ASP A 97 -6.83 -19.59 -2.72
CA ASP A 97 -7.92 -20.10 -1.88
C ASP A 97 -7.58 -20.07 -0.38
N PHE A 98 -6.29 -20.17 -0.06
CA PHE A 98 -5.79 -20.06 1.31
C PHE A 98 -5.93 -18.65 1.91
N ASN A 99 -6.16 -17.63 1.09
CA ASN A 99 -6.43 -16.26 1.56
C ASN A 99 -7.89 -16.03 1.96
N LYS A 100 -8.80 -16.99 1.69
CA LYS A 100 -10.22 -16.83 1.96
C LYS A 100 -10.54 -16.33 3.37
N PRO A 101 -9.97 -16.89 4.45
CA PRO A 101 -10.24 -16.38 5.79
C PRO A 101 -9.91 -14.90 5.96
N TRP A 102 -8.80 -14.46 5.36
CA TRP A 102 -8.39 -13.04 5.43
C TRP A 102 -9.26 -12.14 4.56
N TYR A 103 -9.71 -12.63 3.39
CA TYR A 103 -10.64 -11.85 2.55
C TYR A 103 -11.96 -11.63 3.25
N ASP A 104 -12.55 -12.69 3.84
CA ASP A 104 -13.82 -12.65 4.54
C ASP A 104 -13.77 -11.76 5.81
N SER A 105 -12.58 -11.50 6.34
CA SER A 105 -12.32 -10.68 7.53
C SER A 105 -12.27 -9.16 7.26
N ASN A 106 -12.56 -8.72 6.04
CA ASN A 106 -12.57 -7.30 5.71
C ASN A 106 -13.97 -6.79 5.35
N ASP A 107 -14.22 -5.52 5.61
CA ASP A 107 -15.45 -4.85 5.18
C ASP A 107 -15.39 -4.48 3.70
N LYS A 108 -14.18 -4.21 3.19
CA LYS A 108 -13.93 -3.93 1.77
C LYS A 108 -12.53 -4.35 1.37
N ILE A 109 -12.40 -4.89 0.16
CA ILE A 109 -11.11 -5.12 -0.49
C ILE A 109 -10.98 -4.18 -1.68
N VAL A 110 -9.83 -3.54 -1.79
CA VAL A 110 -9.47 -2.69 -2.92
C VAL A 110 -8.35 -3.36 -3.69
N ALA A 111 -8.63 -3.82 -4.90
CA ALA A 111 -7.69 -4.59 -5.70
C ALA A 111 -6.85 -3.70 -6.62
N ILE A 112 -5.54 -3.85 -6.59
CA ILE A 112 -4.58 -3.10 -7.42
C ILE A 112 -4.78 -3.33 -8.92
N SER A 113 -5.29 -4.49 -9.31
CA SER A 113 -5.51 -4.87 -10.71
C SER A 113 -6.84 -5.59 -10.89
N LYS A 114 -7.32 -5.64 -12.15
CA LYS A 114 -8.50 -6.43 -12.49
C LYS A 114 -8.28 -7.93 -12.21
N VAL A 115 -7.06 -8.42 -12.44
CA VAL A 115 -6.70 -9.82 -12.13
C VAL A 115 -6.79 -10.08 -10.63
N THR A 116 -6.30 -9.16 -9.80
CA THR A 116 -6.42 -9.26 -8.34
C THR A 116 -7.88 -9.27 -7.90
N ARG A 117 -8.70 -8.36 -8.44
CA ARG A 117 -10.15 -8.32 -8.16
C ARG A 117 -10.83 -9.64 -8.54
N ASP A 118 -10.54 -10.14 -9.74
CA ASP A 118 -11.16 -11.36 -10.24
C ASP A 118 -10.75 -12.59 -9.39
N ALA A 119 -9.49 -12.61 -8.89
CA ALA A 119 -9.01 -13.61 -7.95
C ALA A 119 -9.73 -13.54 -6.60
N VAL A 120 -9.91 -12.33 -6.04
CA VAL A 120 -10.68 -12.14 -4.79
C VAL A 120 -12.11 -12.60 -4.96
N ASN A 121 -12.80 -12.18 -6.03
CA ASN A 121 -14.19 -12.56 -6.30
C ASN A 121 -14.36 -14.07 -6.52
N ALA A 122 -13.35 -14.76 -7.06
CA ALA A 122 -13.37 -16.20 -7.23
C ALA A 122 -13.23 -16.94 -5.90
N VAL A 123 -12.46 -16.39 -4.96
CA VAL A 123 -12.17 -17.01 -3.65
C VAL A 123 -13.23 -16.65 -2.60
N SER A 124 -13.67 -15.38 -2.59
CA SER A 124 -14.60 -14.80 -1.61
C SER A 124 -15.64 -13.93 -2.32
N PRO A 125 -16.64 -14.54 -2.97
CA PRO A 125 -17.61 -13.82 -3.82
C PRO A 125 -18.52 -12.86 -3.05
N ASP A 126 -18.66 -13.04 -1.74
CA ASP A 126 -19.54 -12.21 -0.89
C ASP A 126 -18.83 -10.95 -0.35
N VAL A 127 -17.51 -10.83 -0.54
CA VAL A 127 -16.75 -9.66 -0.10
C VAL A 127 -16.86 -8.54 -1.13
N ASP A 128 -17.14 -7.32 -0.66
CA ASP A 128 -17.11 -6.13 -1.53
C ASP A 128 -15.67 -5.87 -2.01
N CYS A 129 -15.42 -6.11 -3.30
CA CYS A 129 -14.10 -5.96 -3.91
C CYS A 129 -14.15 -5.00 -5.10
N GLU A 130 -13.44 -3.88 -4.99
CA GLU A 130 -13.38 -2.84 -6.02
C GLU A 130 -11.97 -2.74 -6.63
N TYR A 131 -11.92 -2.44 -7.92
CA TYR A 131 -10.65 -2.19 -8.62
C TYR A 131 -10.23 -0.72 -8.49
N LEU A 132 -9.05 -0.49 -7.91
CA LEU A 132 -8.40 0.81 -7.85
C LEU A 132 -6.89 0.64 -8.10
N PRO A 133 -6.39 0.98 -9.28
CA PRO A 133 -4.95 0.85 -9.57
C PRO A 133 -4.10 1.84 -8.77
N HIS A 134 -2.81 1.55 -8.66
CA HIS A 134 -1.86 2.57 -8.23
C HIS A 134 -1.86 3.75 -9.19
N SER A 135 -1.73 4.92 -8.64
CA SER A 135 -1.50 6.14 -9.39
C SER A 135 -0.02 6.52 -9.41
N VAL A 136 0.35 7.34 -10.36
CA VAL A 136 1.66 7.97 -10.46
C VAL A 136 1.48 9.47 -10.55
N ASP A 137 2.47 10.22 -10.09
CA ASP A 137 2.49 11.67 -10.27
C ASP A 137 2.70 11.99 -11.76
N ALA A 138 1.64 12.48 -12.42
CA ALA A 138 1.66 12.79 -13.84
C ALA A 138 2.52 14.03 -14.19
N GLU A 139 2.89 14.84 -13.21
CA GLU A 139 3.83 15.94 -13.42
C GLU A 139 5.28 15.45 -13.50
N VAL A 140 5.57 14.38 -12.77
CA VAL A 140 6.89 13.73 -12.77
C VAL A 140 6.99 12.67 -13.87
N PHE A 141 5.99 11.79 -13.98
CA PHE A 141 5.95 10.67 -14.94
C PHE A 141 5.16 11.03 -16.18
N LYS A 142 5.75 11.88 -17.04
CA LYS A 142 5.18 12.30 -18.31
C LYS A 142 6.18 12.18 -19.44
N PRO A 143 5.72 12.11 -20.70
CA PRO A 143 6.61 12.16 -21.85
C PRO A 143 7.49 13.41 -21.81
N LEU A 144 8.79 13.22 -22.04
CA LEU A 144 9.73 14.33 -22.12
C LEU A 144 9.62 15.01 -23.49
N GLU A 145 10.04 16.28 -23.55
CA GLU A 145 10.12 17.03 -24.79
C GLU A 145 11.10 16.36 -25.78
N PRO A 146 10.83 16.42 -27.11
CA PRO A 146 11.63 15.70 -28.11
C PRO A 146 13.12 16.03 -28.11
N ASP A 147 13.50 17.29 -27.81
CA ASP A 147 14.89 17.75 -27.72
C ASP A 147 15.60 17.15 -26.50
N ILE A 148 14.91 17.04 -25.35
CA ILE A 148 15.40 16.37 -24.14
C ILE A 148 15.63 14.89 -24.43
N ILE A 149 14.66 14.22 -25.08
CA ILE A 149 14.80 12.83 -25.50
C ILE A 149 15.99 12.64 -26.43
N ALA A 150 16.14 13.51 -27.42
CA ALA A 150 17.24 13.43 -28.38
C ALA A 150 18.60 13.59 -27.69
N LYS A 151 18.70 14.53 -26.75
CA LYS A 151 19.90 14.74 -25.93
C LYS A 151 20.20 13.53 -25.07
N MET A 152 19.24 13.02 -24.32
CA MET A 152 19.40 11.83 -23.47
C MET A 152 19.85 10.62 -24.30
N ARG A 153 19.28 10.42 -25.49
CA ARG A 153 19.67 9.33 -26.36
C ARG A 153 21.10 9.49 -26.86
N SER A 154 21.52 10.71 -27.22
CA SER A 154 22.89 10.98 -27.64
C SER A 154 23.88 10.73 -26.48
N ASP A 155 23.57 11.21 -25.29
CA ASP A 155 24.47 11.12 -24.15
C ASP A 155 24.62 9.69 -23.61
N ASN A 156 23.56 8.87 -23.66
CA ASN A 156 23.55 7.54 -23.05
C ASN A 156 23.74 6.38 -24.05
N PHE A 157 23.44 6.56 -25.34
CA PHE A 157 23.45 5.46 -26.31
C PHE A 157 24.46 5.65 -27.47
N GLY A 158 25.14 6.78 -27.55
CA GLY A 158 26.18 7.04 -28.54
C GLY A 158 25.75 6.69 -29.96
N GLU A 159 26.46 5.77 -30.64
CA GLU A 159 26.16 5.32 -32.00
C GLU A 159 24.79 4.62 -32.11
N SER A 160 24.26 4.09 -31.01
CA SER A 160 22.95 3.43 -30.93
C SER A 160 21.78 4.39 -30.73
N LYS A 161 22.00 5.71 -30.66
CA LYS A 161 20.96 6.71 -30.35
C LYS A 161 19.72 6.67 -31.26
N GLY A 162 19.87 6.20 -32.49
CA GLY A 162 18.78 6.04 -33.46
C GLY A 162 18.08 4.67 -33.46
N LYS A 163 18.58 3.73 -32.67
CA LYS A 163 18.01 2.36 -32.63
C LYS A 163 16.86 2.29 -31.62
N PHE A 164 16.00 1.26 -31.78
CA PHE A 164 15.00 0.92 -30.77
C PHE A 164 15.73 0.51 -29.50
N VAL A 165 15.31 1.07 -28.37
CA VAL A 165 15.85 0.75 -27.03
C VAL A 165 14.83 -0.06 -26.27
N PHE A 166 15.20 -1.28 -25.91
CA PHE A 166 14.46 -2.09 -24.98
C PHE A 166 15.03 -1.86 -23.58
N PHE A 167 14.20 -1.38 -22.66
CA PHE A 167 14.57 -1.16 -21.27
C PHE A 167 13.81 -2.14 -20.38
N TRP A 168 14.54 -2.85 -19.54
CA TRP A 168 13.97 -3.73 -18.54
C TRP A 168 14.59 -3.42 -17.18
N ASN A 169 13.74 -2.96 -16.27
CA ASN A 169 14.11 -2.75 -14.88
C ASN A 169 13.30 -3.71 -14.01
N ASN A 170 13.97 -4.53 -13.22
CA ASN A 170 13.34 -5.49 -12.35
C ASN A 170 14.12 -5.62 -11.05
N ARG A 171 13.40 -6.01 -9.98
CA ARG A 171 14.05 -6.35 -8.71
C ARG A 171 15.00 -7.52 -8.92
N ASN A 172 16.27 -7.33 -8.53
CA ASN A 172 17.22 -8.43 -8.46
C ASN A 172 16.99 -9.22 -7.17
N ALA A 173 16.06 -10.15 -7.22
CA ALA A 173 15.80 -11.08 -6.12
C ALA A 173 16.60 -12.37 -6.35
N LYS A 174 17.43 -12.72 -5.38
CA LYS A 174 18.10 -14.02 -5.35
C LYS A 174 17.19 -15.04 -4.69
#